data_19f4473c753a8ff4665f3a81499c35b1
#
_entry.id   19f4473c753a8ff4665f3a81499c35b1
#
_cell.length_a   1.000
_cell.length_b   1.000
_cell.length_c   1.000
_cell.angle_alpha   90.00
_cell.angle_beta   90.00
_cell.angle_gamma   90.00
#
_symmetry.space_group_name_H-M   'P 1'
#
loop_
_entity.id
_entity.type
_entity.pdbx_description
1 polymer ?
#
loop_
_entity_poly.entity_id
_entity_poly.type
_entity_poly.pdbx_seq_one_letter_code
_entity_poly.pdbx_strand_id
1 'polypeptide(L)'
;MLLDEIPSLDLADFTSGDAQRKAQFVQELGSAFNTIGFVAIKGHGLTDSFTKALYQEVENFFQSPDSLKQAYEIEGIAGQRGYVGKGKETAKGFKVPDLKEFYHVGQVHRADGDSVWEEYPKNVFPAEFPDFEHLTVQAYQTLESAGKALLRAIAIYLELPEDYFEAKVLHGNSILRAIHYFPIPNPDDLPEGAVRAAAHGDINLITLLMGASAEGLEVLRMDGK
;
A
#
# COMPACT_ATOMS: atom_id res chain seq x y z
N MET A 1 -0.78 1.66 -28.34
CA MET A 1 -0.52 3.11 -28.16
C MET A 1 0.02 3.22 -26.74
N LEU A 2 1.22 3.79 -26.57
CA LEU A 2 1.75 4.04 -25.22
C LEU A 2 1.01 5.24 -24.66
N LEU A 3 0.48 5.12 -23.46
CA LEU A 3 -0.23 6.21 -22.78
C LEU A 3 0.83 7.13 -22.14
N ASP A 4 0.68 8.44 -22.30
CA ASP A 4 1.59 9.44 -21.72
C ASP A 4 1.17 9.85 -20.30
N GLU A 5 -0.04 9.43 -19.88
CA GLU A 5 -0.60 9.72 -18.56
C GLU A 5 -1.15 8.43 -17.93
N ILE A 6 -1.13 8.35 -16.60
CA ILE A 6 -1.76 7.23 -15.87
C ILE A 6 -3.29 7.37 -16.00
N PRO A 7 -3.98 6.37 -16.58
CA PRO A 7 -5.44 6.40 -16.71
C PRO A 7 -6.12 6.51 -15.35
N SER A 8 -7.25 7.21 -15.31
CA SER A 8 -8.05 7.38 -14.10
C SER A 8 -9.43 6.76 -14.29
N LEU A 9 -9.78 5.79 -13.45
CA LEU A 9 -11.05 5.06 -13.48
C LEU A 9 -11.85 5.29 -12.19
N ASP A 10 -13.18 5.24 -12.27
CA ASP A 10 -14.06 5.32 -11.11
C ASP A 10 -14.54 3.91 -10.73
N LEU A 11 -14.25 3.47 -9.51
CA LEU A 11 -14.66 2.16 -9.01
C LEU A 11 -16.19 1.99 -8.99
N ALA A 12 -16.95 3.09 -8.94
CA ALA A 12 -18.40 3.07 -9.05
C ALA A 12 -18.88 2.52 -10.41
N ASP A 13 -18.10 2.62 -11.48
CA ASP A 13 -18.44 2.05 -12.77
C ASP A 13 -18.46 0.51 -12.72
N PHE A 14 -17.58 -0.08 -11.92
CA PHE A 14 -17.57 -1.53 -11.68
C PHE A 14 -18.69 -1.98 -10.74
N THR A 15 -19.02 -1.18 -9.72
CA THR A 15 -19.93 -1.59 -8.62
C THR A 15 -21.37 -1.13 -8.81
N SER A 16 -21.69 -0.27 -9.80
CA SER A 16 -23.00 0.34 -10.01
C SER A 16 -24.13 -0.63 -10.38
N GLY A 17 -23.80 -1.84 -10.83
CA GLY A 17 -24.77 -2.79 -11.39
C GLY A 17 -25.08 -2.58 -12.88
N ASP A 18 -24.57 -1.54 -13.52
CA ASP A 18 -24.67 -1.31 -14.96
C ASP A 18 -23.68 -2.19 -15.72
N ALA A 19 -24.18 -3.12 -16.50
CA ALA A 19 -23.36 -4.10 -17.21
C ALA A 19 -22.42 -3.47 -18.26
N GLN A 20 -22.84 -2.39 -18.93
CA GLN A 20 -22.01 -1.70 -19.92
C GLN A 20 -20.85 -0.96 -19.26
N ARG A 21 -21.14 -0.19 -18.20
CA ARG A 21 -20.11 0.52 -17.42
C ARG A 21 -19.12 -0.47 -16.80
N LYS A 22 -19.62 -1.57 -16.23
CA LYS A 22 -18.76 -2.64 -15.67
C LYS A 22 -17.83 -3.23 -16.74
N ALA A 23 -18.35 -3.57 -17.92
CA ALA A 23 -17.55 -4.11 -18.99
C ALA A 23 -16.48 -3.13 -19.50
N GLN A 24 -16.83 -1.86 -19.64
CA GLN A 24 -15.89 -0.80 -20.02
C GLN A 24 -14.79 -0.65 -18.96
N PHE A 25 -15.14 -0.55 -17.69
CA PHE A 25 -14.17 -0.47 -16.58
C PHE A 25 -13.17 -1.62 -16.62
N VAL A 26 -13.64 -2.86 -16.81
CA VAL A 26 -12.79 -4.06 -16.88
C VAL A 26 -11.78 -3.95 -18.01
N GLN A 27 -12.20 -3.52 -19.21
CA GLN A 27 -11.30 -3.38 -20.36
C GLN A 27 -10.27 -2.26 -20.16
N GLU A 28 -10.68 -1.12 -19.65
CA GLU A 28 -9.80 0.01 -19.39
C GLU A 28 -8.79 -0.31 -18.29
N LEU A 29 -9.21 -0.97 -17.19
CA LEU A 29 -8.34 -1.44 -16.12
C LEU A 29 -7.27 -2.39 -16.63
N GLY A 30 -7.66 -3.43 -17.36
CA GLY A 30 -6.74 -4.40 -17.90
C GLY A 30 -5.78 -3.81 -18.92
N SER A 31 -6.26 -2.91 -19.79
CA SER A 31 -5.41 -2.17 -20.73
C SER A 31 -4.37 -1.31 -20.01
N ALA A 32 -4.75 -0.61 -18.93
CA ALA A 32 -3.84 0.20 -18.13
C ALA A 32 -2.72 -0.65 -17.50
N PHE A 33 -3.07 -1.79 -16.89
CA PHE A 33 -2.07 -2.70 -16.34
C PHE A 33 -1.14 -3.30 -17.39
N ASN A 34 -1.67 -3.65 -18.58
CA ASN A 34 -0.84 -4.19 -19.67
C ASN A 34 0.09 -3.17 -20.32
N THR A 35 -0.23 -1.87 -20.27
CA THR A 35 0.54 -0.84 -20.99
C THR A 35 1.47 -0.06 -20.07
N ILE A 36 1.02 0.32 -18.88
CA ILE A 36 1.77 1.14 -17.93
C ILE A 36 2.12 0.36 -16.66
N GLY A 37 1.27 -0.60 -16.26
CA GLY A 37 1.36 -1.28 -14.96
C GLY A 37 0.70 -0.50 -13.82
N PHE A 38 0.12 0.67 -14.09
CA PHE A 38 -0.51 1.54 -13.11
C PHE A 38 -1.86 2.08 -13.61
N VAL A 39 -2.75 2.33 -12.67
CA VAL A 39 -4.05 2.97 -12.90
C VAL A 39 -4.43 3.79 -11.67
N ALA A 40 -4.96 4.99 -11.86
CA ALA A 40 -5.50 5.81 -10.79
C ALA A 40 -6.97 5.43 -10.57
N ILE A 41 -7.37 5.17 -9.34
CA ILE A 41 -8.73 4.76 -8.98
C ILE A 41 -9.41 5.85 -8.16
N LYS A 42 -10.57 6.31 -8.62
CA LYS A 42 -11.50 7.16 -7.87
C LYS A 42 -12.61 6.31 -7.26
N GLY A 43 -13.40 6.89 -6.34
CA GLY A 43 -14.53 6.19 -5.74
C GLY A 43 -14.13 5.03 -4.81
N HIS A 44 -12.87 4.99 -4.35
CA HIS A 44 -12.28 3.95 -3.51
C HIS A 44 -12.74 3.99 -2.03
N GLY A 45 -13.55 4.96 -1.64
CA GLY A 45 -14.15 5.05 -0.30
C GLY A 45 -13.36 5.89 0.72
N LEU A 46 -12.10 6.24 0.46
CA LEU A 46 -11.36 7.19 1.31
C LEU A 46 -11.70 8.63 0.90
N THR A 47 -12.21 9.42 1.84
CA THR A 47 -12.48 10.85 1.60
C THR A 47 -11.23 11.69 1.84
N ASP A 48 -11.17 12.88 1.23
CA ASP A 48 -10.05 13.81 1.42
C ASP A 48 -9.86 14.19 2.90
N SER A 49 -10.96 14.40 3.64
CA SER A 49 -10.92 14.72 5.06
C SER A 49 -10.35 13.58 5.90
N PHE A 50 -10.74 12.34 5.59
CA PHE A 50 -10.20 11.15 6.24
C PHE A 50 -8.72 10.98 5.92
N THR A 51 -8.36 11.07 4.64
CA THR A 51 -6.96 10.97 4.20
C THR A 51 -6.08 12.00 4.89
N LYS A 52 -6.55 13.26 4.99
CA LYS A 52 -5.82 14.31 5.70
C LYS A 52 -5.62 13.98 7.19
N ALA A 53 -6.63 13.48 7.87
CA ALA A 53 -6.53 13.08 9.28
C ALA A 53 -5.54 11.92 9.47
N LEU A 54 -5.61 10.90 8.60
CA LEU A 54 -4.69 9.77 8.61
C LEU A 54 -3.23 10.22 8.42
N TYR A 55 -2.96 11.06 7.42
CA TYR A 55 -1.60 11.55 7.17
C TYR A 55 -1.07 12.39 8.33
N GLN A 56 -1.90 13.23 8.93
CA GLN A 56 -1.49 14.04 10.07
C GLN A 56 -1.13 13.18 11.28
N GLU A 57 -1.91 12.13 11.58
CA GLU A 57 -1.63 11.25 12.71
C GLU A 57 -0.38 10.40 12.48
N VAL A 58 -0.20 9.89 11.26
CA VAL A 58 1.01 9.18 10.86
C VAL A 58 2.24 10.08 10.91
N GLU A 59 2.13 11.33 10.46
CA GLU A 59 3.19 12.33 10.54
C GLU A 59 3.57 12.63 11.99
N ASN A 60 2.58 12.83 12.87
CA ASN A 60 2.81 13.04 14.31
C ASN A 60 3.63 11.90 14.92
N PHE A 61 3.32 10.65 14.56
CA PHE A 61 4.10 9.50 15.00
C PHE A 61 5.55 9.56 14.49
N PHE A 62 5.77 9.79 13.20
CA PHE A 62 7.13 9.80 12.64
C PHE A 62 7.98 10.99 13.11
N GLN A 63 7.36 12.10 13.50
CA GLN A 63 8.03 13.26 14.10
C GLN A 63 8.37 13.05 15.58
N SER A 64 7.86 12.01 16.23
CA SER A 64 8.15 11.71 17.61
C SER A 64 9.61 11.26 17.83
N PRO A 65 10.14 11.33 19.07
CA PRO A 65 11.51 10.89 19.37
C PRO A 65 11.76 9.42 18.99
N ASP A 66 12.97 9.12 18.52
CA ASP A 66 13.33 7.75 18.10
C ASP A 66 13.12 6.72 19.22
N SER A 67 13.34 7.08 20.48
CA SER A 67 13.10 6.20 21.62
C SER A 67 11.63 5.77 21.75
N LEU A 68 10.69 6.65 21.40
CA LEU A 68 9.27 6.32 21.38
C LEU A 68 8.94 5.42 20.19
N LYS A 69 9.40 5.76 18.99
CA LYS A 69 9.18 4.95 17.79
C LYS A 69 9.74 3.52 17.96
N GLN A 70 10.95 3.38 18.50
CA GLN A 70 11.61 2.10 18.76
C GLN A 70 10.87 1.22 19.77
N ALA A 71 10.08 1.80 20.69
CA ALA A 71 9.24 1.01 21.61
C ALA A 71 8.16 0.19 20.88
N TYR A 72 7.85 0.56 19.65
CA TYR A 72 6.89 -0.15 18.77
C TYR A 72 7.55 -1.05 17.73
N GLU A 73 8.86 -1.24 17.81
CA GLU A 73 9.58 -2.23 17.01
C GLU A 73 9.44 -3.63 17.65
N ILE A 74 9.00 -4.61 16.88
CA ILE A 74 8.77 -5.97 17.35
C ILE A 74 9.88 -6.87 16.83
N GLU A 75 10.68 -7.43 17.73
CA GLU A 75 11.73 -8.38 17.37
C GLU A 75 11.15 -9.73 16.89
N GLY A 76 11.88 -10.37 15.98
CA GLY A 76 11.58 -11.76 15.56
C GLY A 76 10.49 -11.92 14.51
N ILE A 77 9.78 -10.86 14.13
CA ILE A 77 8.69 -10.92 13.13
C ILE A 77 9.06 -10.32 11.77
N ALA A 78 10.34 -10.06 11.52
CA ALA A 78 10.85 -9.48 10.28
C ALA A 78 10.12 -8.19 9.84
N GLY A 79 9.70 -7.35 10.79
CA GLY A 79 9.04 -6.08 10.52
C GLY A 79 7.60 -6.20 10.00
N GLN A 80 6.93 -7.35 10.15
CA GLN A 80 5.57 -7.54 9.60
C GLN A 80 4.50 -6.69 10.27
N ARG A 81 4.75 -6.17 11.47
CA ARG A 81 3.86 -5.27 12.24
C ARG A 81 4.69 -4.27 13.01
N GLY A 82 4.07 -3.14 13.35
CA GLY A 82 4.71 -2.10 14.13
C GLY A 82 5.72 -1.28 13.34
N TYR A 83 6.61 -0.64 14.06
CA TYR A 83 7.61 0.26 13.51
C TYR A 83 8.84 -0.48 12.97
N VAL A 84 9.36 0.00 11.85
CA VAL A 84 10.65 -0.43 11.28
C VAL A 84 11.50 0.80 11.00
N GLY A 85 12.59 0.90 11.73
CA GLY A 85 13.47 2.06 11.71
C GLY A 85 14.38 2.14 10.48
N LYS A 86 15.04 3.29 10.37
CA LYS A 86 16.00 3.61 9.30
C LYS A 86 17.08 2.52 9.17
N GLY A 87 17.41 2.18 7.92
CA GLY A 87 18.52 1.26 7.62
C GLY A 87 18.19 -0.23 7.79
N LYS A 88 16.97 -0.57 8.09
CA LYS A 88 16.54 -1.97 8.29
C LYS A 88 16.11 -2.66 6.99
N GLU A 89 15.64 -1.93 6.00
CA GLU A 89 15.24 -2.48 4.70
C GLU A 89 16.23 -2.09 3.60
N THR A 90 16.65 -3.09 2.83
CA THR A 90 17.51 -2.91 1.65
C THR A 90 16.87 -3.61 0.48
N ALA A 91 16.65 -2.90 -0.62
CA ALA A 91 16.08 -3.50 -1.82
C ALA A 91 16.97 -4.61 -2.38
N LYS A 92 16.35 -5.65 -2.94
CA LYS A 92 17.07 -6.81 -3.50
C LYS A 92 18.05 -6.36 -4.57
N GLY A 93 19.32 -6.70 -4.41
CA GLY A 93 20.40 -6.34 -5.35
C GLY A 93 21.13 -5.04 -5.00
N PHE A 94 20.70 -4.33 -3.99
CA PHE A 94 21.36 -3.12 -3.49
C PHE A 94 22.17 -3.42 -2.22
N LYS A 95 23.18 -2.59 -1.94
CA LYS A 95 24.05 -2.72 -0.75
C LYS A 95 23.78 -1.65 0.31
N VAL A 96 23.16 -0.55 -0.13
CA VAL A 96 22.82 0.58 0.73
C VAL A 96 21.34 0.47 1.09
N PRO A 97 20.98 0.59 2.37
CA PRO A 97 19.58 0.60 2.78
C PRO A 97 18.82 1.80 2.20
N ASP A 98 17.53 1.63 1.94
CA ASP A 98 16.65 2.72 1.55
C ASP A 98 16.55 3.79 2.66
N LEU A 99 16.43 5.04 2.25
CA LEU A 99 16.37 6.19 3.16
C LEU A 99 14.94 6.42 3.67
N LYS A 100 14.39 5.41 4.32
CA LYS A 100 13.02 5.41 4.83
C LYS A 100 12.90 4.74 6.19
N GLU A 101 11.83 5.05 6.86
CA GLU A 101 11.27 4.30 7.98
C GLU A 101 9.79 4.05 7.68
N PHE A 102 9.17 3.08 8.34
CA PHE A 102 7.77 2.78 8.07
C PHE A 102 7.08 2.14 9.26
N TYR A 103 5.75 2.17 9.24
CA TYR A 103 4.90 1.48 10.20
C TYR A 103 3.96 0.52 9.47
N HIS A 104 3.86 -0.72 9.97
CA HIS A 104 3.02 -1.75 9.40
C HIS A 104 1.81 -2.06 10.27
N VAL A 105 0.63 -2.06 9.63
CA VAL A 105 -0.62 -2.54 10.21
C VAL A 105 -1.16 -3.65 9.31
N GLY A 106 -1.44 -4.79 9.88
CA GLY A 106 -2.04 -5.93 9.17
C GLY A 106 -3.52 -6.08 9.48
N GLN A 107 -4.07 -7.22 9.09
CA GLN A 107 -5.46 -7.56 9.39
C GLN A 107 -5.74 -7.49 10.90
N VAL A 108 -6.94 -7.04 11.24
CA VAL A 108 -7.45 -7.12 12.62
C VAL A 108 -7.88 -8.56 12.86
N HIS A 109 -7.31 -9.19 13.88
CA HIS A 109 -7.68 -10.54 14.26
C HIS A 109 -9.13 -10.57 14.72
N ARG A 110 -9.92 -11.48 14.17
CA ARG A 110 -11.29 -11.72 14.61
C ARG A 110 -11.29 -12.72 15.78
N ALA A 111 -12.25 -12.55 16.69
CA ALA A 111 -12.39 -13.42 17.85
C ALA A 111 -13.17 -14.73 17.54
N ASP A 112 -13.25 -15.13 16.28
CA ASP A 112 -14.06 -16.24 15.79
C ASP A 112 -13.40 -17.63 15.97
N GLY A 113 -12.20 -17.67 16.58
CA GLY A 113 -11.50 -18.94 16.87
C GLY A 113 -10.86 -19.59 15.65
N ASP A 114 -10.74 -18.87 14.52
CA ASP A 114 -10.05 -19.37 13.35
C ASP A 114 -8.53 -19.41 13.59
N SER A 115 -7.96 -20.61 13.57
CA SER A 115 -6.54 -20.88 13.86
C SER A 115 -5.58 -20.19 12.88
N VAL A 116 -6.04 -19.76 11.71
CA VAL A 116 -5.22 -19.02 10.74
C VAL A 116 -4.69 -17.71 11.31
N TRP A 117 -5.39 -17.12 12.28
CA TRP A 117 -4.96 -15.89 12.96
C TRP A 117 -3.77 -16.11 13.91
N GLU A 118 -3.49 -17.36 14.28
CA GLU A 118 -2.33 -17.70 15.12
C GLU A 118 -1.01 -17.62 14.34
N GLU A 119 -1.09 -17.70 13.00
CA GLU A 119 0.09 -17.62 12.11
C GLU A 119 0.59 -16.19 11.89
N TYR A 120 -0.27 -15.18 12.12
CA TYR A 120 0.09 -13.78 11.87
C TYR A 120 0.33 -13.00 13.15
N PRO A 121 1.37 -12.13 13.19
CA PRO A 121 1.59 -11.27 14.34
C PRO A 121 0.40 -10.33 14.55
N LYS A 122 0.05 -10.08 15.82
CA LYS A 122 -0.96 -9.09 16.17
C LYS A 122 -0.47 -7.69 15.87
N ASN A 123 -1.40 -6.80 15.52
CA ASN A 123 -1.10 -5.38 15.44
C ASN A 123 -0.71 -4.83 16.82
N VAL A 124 0.20 -3.87 16.79
CA VAL A 124 0.54 -3.02 17.93
C VAL A 124 0.26 -1.58 17.50
N PHE A 125 -0.25 -0.75 18.39
CA PHE A 125 -0.58 0.64 18.09
C PHE A 125 0.03 1.57 19.13
N PRO A 126 0.55 2.75 18.72
CA PRO A 126 1.18 3.68 19.64
C PRO A 126 0.14 4.38 20.51
N ALA A 127 0.18 4.09 21.82
CA ALA A 127 -0.81 4.55 22.78
C ALA A 127 -0.81 6.09 22.96
N GLU A 128 0.28 6.76 22.61
CA GLU A 128 0.46 8.19 22.65
C GLU A 128 -0.31 8.92 21.54
N PHE A 129 -0.78 8.20 20.52
CA PHE A 129 -1.50 8.70 19.36
C PHE A 129 -2.90 8.07 19.32
N PRO A 130 -3.90 8.65 19.97
CA PRO A 130 -5.18 8.00 20.23
C PRO A 130 -6.00 7.67 18.99
N ASP A 131 -5.80 8.40 17.88
CA ASP A 131 -6.51 8.16 16.64
C ASP A 131 -5.76 7.23 15.67
N PHE A 132 -4.52 6.84 15.99
CA PHE A 132 -3.65 6.06 15.10
C PHE A 132 -4.24 4.69 14.77
N GLU A 133 -4.71 3.94 15.76
CA GLU A 133 -5.37 2.65 15.56
C GLU A 133 -6.61 2.79 14.68
N HIS A 134 -7.53 3.66 15.09
CA HIS A 134 -8.80 3.86 14.39
C HIS A 134 -8.58 4.24 12.91
N LEU A 135 -7.73 5.24 12.65
CA LEU A 135 -7.50 5.74 11.30
C LEU A 135 -6.78 4.71 10.42
N THR A 136 -5.76 4.03 10.94
CA THR A 136 -5.01 3.04 10.15
C THR A 136 -5.83 1.78 9.88
N VAL A 137 -6.61 1.30 10.85
CA VAL A 137 -7.51 0.15 10.66
C VAL A 137 -8.61 0.48 9.67
N GLN A 138 -9.22 1.66 9.75
CA GLN A 138 -10.24 2.09 8.78
C GLN A 138 -9.65 2.23 7.37
N ALA A 139 -8.45 2.80 7.23
CA ALA A 139 -7.76 2.87 5.94
C ALA A 139 -7.51 1.48 5.37
N TYR A 140 -6.97 0.56 6.20
CA TYR A 140 -6.75 -0.84 5.82
C TYR A 140 -8.03 -1.48 5.27
N GLN A 141 -9.12 -1.41 6.03
CA GLN A 141 -10.39 -2.05 5.65
C GLN A 141 -11.00 -1.46 4.37
N THR A 142 -10.91 -0.13 4.21
CA THR A 142 -11.42 0.56 3.02
C THR A 142 -10.59 0.18 1.79
N LEU A 143 -9.26 0.19 1.89
CA LEU A 143 -8.38 -0.23 0.80
C LEU A 143 -8.54 -1.73 0.47
N GLU A 144 -8.67 -2.58 1.48
CA GLU A 144 -8.93 -4.01 1.26
C GLU A 144 -10.23 -4.24 0.48
N SER A 145 -11.28 -3.50 0.82
CA SER A 145 -12.56 -3.56 0.12
C SER A 145 -12.45 -3.12 -1.35
N ALA A 146 -11.77 -2.00 -1.60
CA ALA A 146 -11.49 -1.54 -2.95
C ALA A 146 -10.60 -2.54 -3.72
N GLY A 147 -9.58 -3.09 -3.08
CA GLY A 147 -8.68 -4.10 -3.66
C GLY A 147 -9.40 -5.36 -4.07
N LYS A 148 -10.34 -5.85 -3.27
CA LYS A 148 -11.19 -7.00 -3.64
C LYS A 148 -12.03 -6.72 -4.88
N ALA A 149 -12.61 -5.53 -5.00
CA ALA A 149 -13.37 -5.15 -6.19
C ALA A 149 -12.45 -5.07 -7.44
N LEU A 150 -11.26 -4.52 -7.31
CA LEU A 150 -10.28 -4.49 -8.40
C LEU A 150 -9.82 -5.89 -8.81
N LEU A 151 -9.57 -6.80 -7.87
CA LEU A 151 -9.22 -8.19 -8.17
C LEU A 151 -10.34 -8.94 -8.91
N ARG A 152 -11.61 -8.65 -8.58
CA ARG A 152 -12.75 -9.18 -9.33
C ARG A 152 -12.76 -8.66 -10.78
N ALA A 153 -12.49 -7.37 -10.99
CA ALA A 153 -12.39 -6.81 -12.32
C ALA A 153 -11.20 -7.41 -13.10
N ILE A 154 -10.05 -7.61 -12.46
CA ILE A 154 -8.88 -8.28 -13.04
C ILE A 154 -9.22 -9.73 -13.41
N ALA A 155 -9.93 -10.47 -12.58
CA ALA A 155 -10.36 -11.83 -12.88
C ALA A 155 -11.18 -11.88 -14.18
N ILE A 156 -12.18 -11.00 -14.32
CA ILE A 156 -13.01 -10.92 -15.53
C ILE A 156 -12.14 -10.58 -16.77
N TYR A 157 -11.21 -9.62 -16.64
CA TYR A 157 -10.33 -9.26 -17.76
C TYR A 157 -9.43 -10.42 -18.22
N LEU A 158 -9.02 -11.28 -17.28
CA LEU A 158 -8.22 -12.48 -17.54
C LEU A 158 -9.09 -13.69 -17.96
N GLU A 159 -10.38 -13.49 -18.23
CA GLU A 159 -11.34 -14.54 -18.58
C GLU A 159 -11.45 -15.64 -17.50
N LEU A 160 -11.22 -15.28 -16.23
CA LEU A 160 -11.39 -16.13 -15.07
C LEU A 160 -12.76 -15.90 -14.42
N PRO A 161 -13.25 -16.84 -13.57
CA PRO A 161 -14.41 -16.57 -12.73
C PRO A 161 -14.23 -15.26 -11.91
N GLU A 162 -15.29 -14.46 -11.78
CA GLU A 162 -15.20 -13.16 -11.11
C GLU A 162 -14.66 -13.27 -9.67
N ASP A 163 -14.96 -14.37 -8.98
CA ASP A 163 -14.54 -14.67 -7.60
C ASP A 163 -13.19 -15.40 -7.49
N TYR A 164 -12.47 -15.59 -8.60
CA TYR A 164 -11.25 -16.41 -8.68
C TYR A 164 -10.21 -16.05 -7.60
N PHE A 165 -10.06 -14.77 -7.29
CA PHE A 165 -9.08 -14.32 -6.30
C PHE A 165 -9.59 -14.33 -4.86
N GLU A 166 -10.90 -14.49 -4.61
CA GLU A 166 -11.47 -14.39 -3.25
C GLU A 166 -10.84 -15.42 -2.29
N ALA A 167 -10.77 -16.69 -2.70
CA ALA A 167 -10.13 -17.71 -1.89
C ALA A 167 -8.62 -17.55 -1.73
N LYS A 168 -7.96 -16.82 -2.63
CA LYS A 168 -6.50 -16.58 -2.59
C LYS A 168 -6.12 -15.43 -1.66
N VAL A 169 -7.03 -14.48 -1.45
CA VAL A 169 -6.83 -13.34 -0.55
C VAL A 169 -7.52 -13.53 0.80
N LEU A 170 -8.39 -14.54 0.91
CA LEU A 170 -9.02 -14.90 2.16
C LEU A 170 -7.93 -15.26 3.19
N HIS A 171 -7.97 -14.61 4.35
CA HIS A 171 -6.98 -14.79 5.41
C HIS A 171 -5.52 -14.49 5.00
N GLY A 172 -5.32 -13.75 3.89
CA GLY A 172 -3.98 -13.36 3.44
C GLY A 172 -3.33 -12.35 4.38
N ASN A 173 -1.98 -12.33 4.42
CA ASN A 173 -1.22 -11.37 5.23
C ASN A 173 -1.04 -10.03 4.49
N SER A 174 -2.13 -9.37 4.12
CA SER A 174 -2.08 -8.02 3.57
C SER A 174 -1.59 -7.03 4.63
N ILE A 175 -0.84 -6.03 4.21
CA ILE A 175 -0.21 -5.05 5.10
C ILE A 175 -0.49 -3.64 4.57
N LEU A 176 -1.00 -2.77 5.44
CA LEU A 176 -0.96 -1.33 5.25
C LEU A 176 0.41 -0.84 5.71
N ARG A 177 1.15 -0.20 4.81
CA ARG A 177 2.46 0.38 5.11
C ARG A 177 2.37 1.90 5.03
N ALA A 178 2.54 2.57 6.17
CA ALA A 178 2.78 4.00 6.23
C ALA A 178 4.29 4.23 6.12
N ILE A 179 4.73 5.01 5.14
CA ILE A 179 6.15 5.23 4.84
C ILE A 179 6.50 6.69 5.09
N HIS A 180 7.61 6.91 5.78
CA HIS A 180 8.23 8.22 5.93
C HIS A 180 9.62 8.21 5.26
N TYR A 181 9.81 9.11 4.30
CA TYR A 181 11.09 9.36 3.65
C TYR A 181 11.76 10.55 4.29
N PHE A 182 12.99 10.36 4.77
CA PHE A 182 13.74 11.42 5.44
C PHE A 182 14.05 12.58 4.49
N PRO A 183 14.00 13.83 4.99
CA PRO A 183 14.59 14.96 4.26
C PRO A 183 16.06 14.70 3.99
N ILE A 184 16.53 15.07 2.81
CA ILE A 184 17.95 15.00 2.40
C ILE A 184 18.46 16.43 2.30
N PRO A 185 19.03 17.00 3.38
CA PRO A 185 19.46 18.41 3.39
C PRO A 185 20.63 18.65 2.44
N ASN A 186 21.54 17.67 2.33
CA ASN A 186 22.67 17.73 1.43
C ASN A 186 22.88 16.36 0.77
N PRO A 187 22.61 16.21 -0.54
CA PRO A 187 22.82 14.96 -1.26
C PRO A 187 24.26 14.45 -1.24
N ASP A 188 25.27 15.34 -1.11
CA ASP A 188 26.69 14.97 -1.10
C ASP A 188 27.09 14.21 0.17
N ASP A 189 26.29 14.27 1.23
CA ASP A 189 26.53 13.54 2.49
C ASP A 189 26.01 12.09 2.43
N LEU A 190 25.33 11.70 1.35
CA LEU A 190 24.82 10.35 1.21
C LEU A 190 25.85 9.39 0.66
N PRO A 191 25.82 8.11 1.08
CA PRO A 191 26.61 7.07 0.44
C PRO A 191 26.31 6.99 -1.06
N GLU A 192 27.31 6.68 -1.87
CA GLU A 192 27.13 6.46 -3.31
C GLU A 192 26.07 5.38 -3.55
N GLY A 193 25.09 5.66 -4.38
CA GLY A 193 23.97 4.78 -4.69
C GLY A 193 22.83 4.80 -3.66
N ALA A 194 22.87 5.68 -2.65
CA ALA A 194 21.75 5.86 -1.73
C ALA A 194 20.54 6.48 -2.43
N VAL A 195 19.37 5.88 -2.25
CA VAL A 195 18.10 6.37 -2.79
C VAL A 195 17.01 6.29 -1.72
N ARG A 196 15.93 7.03 -1.89
CA ARG A 196 14.76 6.94 -0.98
C ARG A 196 14.07 5.59 -1.08
N ALA A 197 13.85 5.12 -2.30
CA ALA A 197 13.35 3.78 -2.60
C ALA A 197 13.98 3.33 -3.93
N ALA A 198 14.70 2.21 -3.91
CA ALA A 198 15.28 1.65 -5.12
C ALA A 198 14.19 1.07 -6.03
N ALA A 199 14.43 1.10 -7.35
CA ALA A 199 13.52 0.50 -8.32
C ALA A 199 13.34 -1.00 -8.05
N HIS A 200 12.10 -1.44 -7.96
CA HIS A 200 11.74 -2.85 -7.72
C HIS A 200 10.38 -3.17 -8.34
N GLY A 201 10.12 -4.45 -8.55
CA GLY A 201 8.78 -4.95 -8.83
C GLY A 201 8.12 -5.45 -7.55
N ASP A 202 6.82 -5.21 -7.44
CA ASP A 202 6.04 -5.74 -6.33
C ASP A 202 5.80 -7.25 -6.51
N ILE A 203 5.83 -8.00 -5.42
CA ILE A 203 5.68 -9.47 -5.41
C ILE A 203 4.26 -9.93 -5.04
N ASN A 204 3.41 -9.01 -4.66
CA ASN A 204 2.00 -9.24 -4.28
C ASN A 204 1.10 -9.29 -5.53
N LEU A 205 -0.18 -9.61 -5.34
CA LEU A 205 -1.17 -9.61 -6.43
C LEU A 205 -1.38 -8.21 -6.99
N ILE A 206 -1.59 -7.22 -6.12
CA ILE A 206 -1.70 -5.79 -6.44
C ILE A 206 -1.21 -4.96 -5.26
N THR A 207 -0.73 -3.76 -5.56
CA THR A 207 -0.42 -2.72 -4.57
C THR A 207 -1.40 -1.57 -4.71
N LEU A 208 -2.00 -1.16 -3.61
CA LEU A 208 -2.87 0.01 -3.53
C LEU A 208 -2.08 1.17 -2.93
N LEU A 209 -1.63 2.08 -3.78
CA LEU A 209 -0.82 3.21 -3.37
C LEU A 209 -1.73 4.43 -3.13
N MET A 210 -1.69 4.97 -1.92
CA MET A 210 -2.26 6.30 -1.64
C MET A 210 -1.29 7.38 -2.12
N GLY A 211 -1.83 8.49 -2.62
CA GLY A 211 -1.02 9.59 -3.14
C GLY A 211 0.03 10.06 -2.14
N ALA A 212 1.26 10.25 -2.61
CA ALA A 212 2.35 10.77 -1.78
C ALA A 212 2.10 12.23 -1.40
N SER A 213 2.65 12.65 -0.26
CA SER A 213 2.63 14.05 0.18
C SER A 213 3.62 14.95 -0.58
N ALA A 214 4.47 14.34 -1.42
CA ALA A 214 5.48 15.03 -2.23
C ALA A 214 5.70 14.31 -3.57
N GLU A 215 6.33 14.99 -4.50
CA GLU A 215 6.72 14.45 -5.81
C GLU A 215 7.92 13.49 -5.73
N GLY A 216 8.18 12.72 -6.81
CA GLY A 216 9.37 11.89 -6.97
C GLY A 216 9.11 10.39 -7.12
N LEU A 217 7.84 9.96 -7.15
CA LEU A 217 7.52 8.59 -7.56
C LEU A 217 7.63 8.48 -9.08
N GLU A 218 8.44 7.55 -9.55
CA GLU A 218 8.63 7.28 -10.98
C GLU A 218 8.17 5.86 -11.31
N VAL A 219 7.63 5.69 -12.50
CA VAL A 219 7.21 4.39 -13.05
C VAL A 219 8.05 4.10 -14.27
N LEU A 220 8.84 3.02 -14.22
CA LEU A 220 9.58 2.56 -15.38
C LEU A 220 8.60 1.86 -16.35
N ARG A 221 8.39 2.48 -17.50
CA ARG A 221 7.53 1.94 -18.54
C ARG A 221 8.20 0.79 -19.31
N MET A 222 7.39 -0.02 -19.99
CA MET A 222 7.89 -1.13 -20.80
C MET A 222 8.80 -0.69 -21.96
N ASP A 223 8.71 0.58 -22.40
CA ASP A 223 9.61 1.16 -23.42
C ASP A 223 10.93 1.72 -22.84
N GLY A 224 11.15 1.56 -21.56
CA GLY A 224 12.39 1.98 -20.88
C GLY A 224 12.47 3.48 -20.56
N LYS A 225 11.34 4.21 -20.64
CA LYS A 225 11.25 5.63 -20.29
C LYS A 225 10.64 5.82 -18.91
#